data_c35f21e32dd7ab3adf3ba402628a088d
#
_entry.id   c35f21e32dd7ab3adf3ba402628a088d
#
_cell.length_a   1.000
_cell.length_b   1.000
_cell.length_c   1.000
_cell.angle_alpha   90.00
_cell.angle_beta   90.00
_cell.angle_gamma   90.00
#
_symmetry.space_group_name_H-M   'P 1'
#
loop_
_entity.id
_entity.type
_entity.pdbx_description
1 polymer ?
#
loop_
_entity_poly.entity_id
_entity_poly.type
_entity_poly.pdbx_seq_one_letter_code
_entity_poly.pdbx_strand_id
1 'polypeptide(L)'
;MKKFIVKTSLSSFVIIFFLIITNYLGDNAKLYSKGYENKIAKILIDGYNVTNINNYDERILQREWINQLGKSPDIVVLGSSRSMMIREKDFENTKLMNNTVSGASIQDLIAIYQLYKTKNLLPKTFVIGLDPWIFNQNNNQRR
;
A
#
# COMPACT_ATOMS: atom_id res chain seq x y z
N MET A 1 -38.94 -9.04 33.21
CA MET A 1 -37.81 -8.24 32.66
C MET A 1 -36.48 -8.94 32.81
N LYS A 2 -35.96 -9.32 33.98
CA LYS A 2 -34.64 -9.95 34.15
C LYS A 2 -34.42 -11.18 33.26
N LYS A 3 -35.39 -12.14 33.22
CA LYS A 3 -35.28 -13.35 32.38
C LYS A 3 -35.20 -13.06 30.87
N PHE A 4 -35.89 -12.00 30.41
CA PHE A 4 -35.81 -11.56 29.00
C PHE A 4 -34.44 -11.01 28.67
N ILE A 5 -33.92 -10.11 29.52
CA ILE A 5 -32.58 -9.52 29.34
C ILE A 5 -31.52 -10.62 29.29
N VAL A 6 -31.52 -11.57 30.20
CA VAL A 6 -30.56 -12.69 30.25
C VAL A 6 -30.63 -13.54 28.97
N LYS A 7 -31.83 -13.90 28.51
CA LYS A 7 -31.98 -14.69 27.27
C LYS A 7 -31.44 -13.93 26.04
N THR A 8 -31.81 -12.65 25.92
CA THR A 8 -31.36 -11.80 24.81
C THR A 8 -29.84 -11.62 24.82
N SER A 9 -29.26 -11.37 26.00
CA SER A 9 -27.77 -11.23 26.12
C SER A 9 -27.07 -12.53 25.76
N LEU A 10 -27.60 -13.68 26.19
CA LEU A 10 -26.98 -14.98 25.86
C LEU A 10 -27.04 -15.27 24.37
N SER A 11 -28.19 -15.01 23.72
CA SER A 11 -28.34 -15.17 22.26
C SER A 11 -27.41 -14.23 21.49
N SER A 12 -27.35 -12.95 21.91
CA SER A 12 -26.46 -11.97 21.29
C SER A 12 -24.97 -12.36 21.43
N PHE A 13 -24.61 -12.88 22.58
CA PHE A 13 -23.24 -13.35 22.82
C PHE A 13 -22.82 -14.47 21.85
N VAL A 14 -23.70 -15.46 21.63
CA VAL A 14 -23.42 -16.54 20.67
C VAL A 14 -23.24 -16.01 19.25
N ILE A 15 -24.11 -15.07 18.82
CA ILE A 15 -24.01 -14.47 17.48
C ILE A 15 -22.71 -13.68 17.34
N ILE A 16 -22.38 -12.83 18.31
CA ILE A 16 -21.17 -12.03 18.30
C ILE A 16 -19.92 -12.90 18.30
N PHE A 17 -19.90 -13.95 19.11
CA PHE A 17 -18.80 -14.90 19.16
C PHE A 17 -18.58 -15.60 17.81
N PHE A 18 -19.65 -16.02 17.16
CA PHE A 18 -19.56 -16.62 15.83
C PHE A 18 -19.06 -15.63 14.77
N LEU A 19 -19.53 -14.39 14.80
CA LEU A 19 -19.04 -13.33 13.91
C LEU A 19 -17.54 -13.03 14.11
N ILE A 20 -17.08 -13.01 15.36
CA ILE A 20 -15.66 -12.79 15.66
C ILE A 20 -14.81 -13.94 15.09
N ILE A 21 -15.23 -15.19 15.32
CA ILE A 21 -14.52 -16.36 14.81
C ILE A 21 -14.47 -16.37 13.28
N THR A 22 -15.60 -16.15 12.62
CA THR A 22 -15.65 -16.17 11.15
C THR A 22 -14.81 -15.06 10.53
N ASN A 23 -14.83 -13.86 11.12
CA ASN A 23 -13.97 -12.76 10.67
C ASN A 23 -12.48 -13.04 10.90
N TYR A 24 -12.14 -13.64 12.05
CA TYR A 24 -10.75 -13.99 12.35
C TYR A 24 -10.22 -15.10 11.43
N LEU A 25 -10.99 -16.16 11.19
CA LEU A 25 -10.59 -17.27 10.33
C LEU A 25 -10.59 -16.89 8.85
N GLY A 26 -11.54 -16.06 8.43
CA GLY A 26 -11.65 -15.62 7.03
C GLY A 26 -10.61 -14.60 6.63
N ASP A 27 -10.18 -13.75 7.58
CA ASP A 27 -9.24 -12.62 7.38
C ASP A 27 -9.38 -11.92 6.02
N ASN A 28 -10.61 -11.69 5.58
CA ASN A 28 -10.90 -11.12 4.26
C ASN A 28 -10.31 -9.70 4.09
N ALA A 29 -10.14 -8.99 5.18
CA ALA A 29 -9.52 -7.66 5.19
C ALA A 29 -7.99 -7.72 5.30
N LYS A 30 -7.37 -8.89 5.37
CA LYS A 30 -5.92 -9.10 5.53
C LYS A 30 -5.31 -8.40 6.75
N LEU A 31 -6.09 -8.25 7.83
CA LEU A 31 -5.65 -7.58 9.06
C LEU A 31 -4.68 -8.43 9.89
N TYR A 32 -4.82 -9.74 9.82
CA TYR A 32 -4.02 -10.70 10.60
C TYR A 32 -2.93 -11.38 9.76
N SER A 33 -3.11 -11.45 8.42
CA SER A 33 -2.17 -12.06 7.48
C SER A 33 -0.98 -11.15 7.24
N LYS A 34 0.11 -11.35 7.95
CA LYS A 34 1.36 -10.61 7.75
C LYS A 34 2.10 -11.07 6.50
N GLY A 35 2.74 -10.13 5.80
CA GLY A 35 3.62 -10.42 4.67
C GLY A 35 2.92 -10.64 3.33
N TYR A 36 1.66 -10.23 3.20
CA TYR A 36 0.93 -10.27 1.93
C TYR A 36 1.58 -9.36 0.89
N GLU A 37 1.85 -8.11 1.24
CA GLU A 37 2.52 -7.13 0.38
C GLU A 37 3.95 -7.55 0.02
N ASN A 38 4.66 -8.21 0.94
CA ASN A 38 5.98 -8.74 0.69
C ASN A 38 5.97 -9.83 -0.40
N LYS A 39 4.97 -10.72 -0.39
CA LYS A 39 4.80 -11.74 -1.44
C LYS A 39 4.48 -11.10 -2.79
N ILE A 40 3.60 -10.08 -2.82
CA ILE A 40 3.29 -9.33 -4.04
C ILE A 40 4.56 -8.67 -4.58
N ALA A 41 5.31 -7.98 -3.73
CA ALA A 41 6.55 -7.31 -4.09
C ALA A 41 7.54 -8.28 -4.72
N LYS A 42 7.69 -9.50 -4.16
CA LYS A 42 8.56 -10.53 -4.71
C LYS A 42 8.16 -10.94 -6.12
N ILE A 43 6.86 -11.19 -6.37
CA ILE A 43 6.35 -11.54 -7.70
C ILE A 43 6.64 -10.44 -8.72
N LEU A 44 6.46 -9.17 -8.30
CA LEU A 44 6.75 -8.00 -9.16
C LEU A 44 8.25 -7.88 -9.47
N ILE A 45 9.12 -8.16 -8.50
CA ILE A 45 10.59 -8.17 -8.69
C ILE A 45 11.02 -9.28 -9.65
N ASP A 46 10.36 -10.44 -9.58
CA ASP A 46 10.62 -11.56 -10.48
C ASP A 46 10.10 -11.30 -11.91
N GLY A 47 9.51 -10.11 -12.17
CA GLY A 47 9.04 -9.67 -13.49
C GLY A 47 7.66 -10.15 -13.88
N TYR A 48 6.89 -10.69 -12.95
CA TYR A 48 5.52 -11.14 -13.20
C TYR A 48 4.49 -10.05 -12.86
N ASN A 49 3.37 -10.06 -13.58
CA ASN A 49 2.21 -9.24 -13.25
C ASN A 49 1.34 -9.95 -12.22
N VAL A 50 0.79 -9.18 -11.29
CA VAL A 50 -0.14 -9.69 -10.27
C VAL A 50 -1.55 -9.18 -10.57
N THR A 51 -2.53 -10.08 -10.53
CA THR A 51 -3.95 -9.78 -10.73
C THR A 51 -4.75 -10.22 -9.51
N ASN A 52 -5.97 -9.70 -9.37
CA ASN A 52 -6.87 -10.01 -8.24
C ASN A 52 -6.27 -9.68 -6.86
N ILE A 53 -5.51 -8.60 -6.79
CA ILE A 53 -4.99 -8.09 -5.52
C ILE A 53 -6.12 -7.34 -4.81
N ASN A 54 -6.50 -7.81 -3.63
CA ASN A 54 -7.52 -7.17 -2.81
C ASN A 54 -6.97 -6.87 -1.42
N ASN A 55 -7.44 -5.78 -0.82
CA ASN A 55 -7.15 -5.42 0.58
C ASN A 55 -5.64 -5.44 0.92
N TYR A 56 -4.83 -4.78 0.11
CA TYR A 56 -3.41 -4.54 0.38
C TYR A 56 -3.17 -3.09 0.76
N ASP A 57 -2.14 -2.86 1.55
CA ASP A 57 -1.66 -1.51 1.85
C ASP A 57 -0.64 -1.08 0.79
N GLU A 58 -0.99 -0.06 0.00
CA GLU A 58 -0.12 0.46 -1.07
C GLU A 58 1.24 0.93 -0.51
N ARG A 59 1.27 1.57 0.65
CA ARG A 59 2.49 2.09 1.27
C ARG A 59 3.41 0.97 1.74
N ILE A 60 2.81 -0.06 2.34
CA ILE A 60 3.54 -1.27 2.73
C ILE A 60 4.08 -1.97 1.48
N LEU A 61 3.26 -2.12 0.44
CA LEU A 61 3.70 -2.72 -0.82
C LEU A 61 4.89 -1.97 -1.42
N GLN A 62 4.84 -0.64 -1.52
CA GLN A 62 5.94 0.17 -2.04
C GLN A 62 7.22 -0.01 -1.22
N ARG A 63 7.10 -0.02 0.10
CA ARG A 63 8.23 -0.28 1.00
C ARG A 63 8.84 -1.66 0.76
N GLU A 64 8.02 -2.70 0.71
CA GLU A 64 8.49 -4.08 0.51
C GLU A 64 9.10 -4.25 -0.89
N TRP A 65 8.54 -3.59 -1.89
CA TRP A 65 9.07 -3.63 -3.25
C TRP A 65 10.47 -2.99 -3.31
N ILE A 66 10.64 -1.77 -2.77
CA ILE A 66 11.95 -1.09 -2.71
C ILE A 66 12.94 -1.91 -1.87
N ASN A 67 12.50 -2.53 -0.78
CA ASN A 67 13.35 -3.35 0.07
C ASN A 67 13.95 -4.56 -0.64
N GLN A 68 13.27 -5.09 -1.64
CA GLN A 68 13.69 -6.26 -2.41
C GLN A 68 14.42 -5.91 -3.71
N LEU A 69 14.56 -4.62 -4.06
CA LEU A 69 15.31 -4.21 -5.24
C LEU A 69 16.78 -4.59 -5.12
N GLY A 70 17.28 -5.30 -6.12
CA GLY A 70 18.70 -5.61 -6.24
C GLY A 70 19.52 -4.55 -6.99
N LYS A 71 18.86 -3.66 -7.73
CA LYS A 71 19.49 -2.62 -8.55
C LYS A 71 18.61 -1.37 -8.61
N SER A 72 19.27 -0.21 -8.67
CA SER A 72 18.60 1.07 -8.86
C SER A 72 17.84 1.12 -10.19
N PRO A 73 16.57 1.56 -10.24
CA PRO A 73 15.92 1.91 -11.49
C PRO A 73 16.52 3.20 -12.06
N ASP A 74 16.30 3.44 -13.37
CA ASP A 74 16.74 4.70 -13.99
C ASP A 74 15.81 5.85 -13.63
N ILE A 75 14.49 5.59 -13.63
CA ILE A 75 13.45 6.56 -13.31
C ILE A 75 12.57 6.01 -12.18
N VAL A 76 12.27 6.85 -11.20
CA VAL A 76 11.25 6.59 -10.18
C VAL A 76 10.16 7.64 -10.27
N VAL A 77 8.92 7.20 -10.37
CA VAL A 77 7.74 8.07 -10.33
C VAL A 77 7.19 8.09 -8.91
N LEU A 78 7.04 9.29 -8.36
CA LEU A 78 6.39 9.57 -7.07
C LEU A 78 5.15 10.40 -7.32
N GLY A 79 4.10 10.18 -6.55
CA GLY A 79 2.87 10.97 -6.68
C GLY A 79 1.63 10.20 -6.21
N SER A 80 0.47 10.74 -6.55
CA SER A 80 -0.81 10.13 -6.22
C SER A 80 -1.32 9.20 -7.33
N SER A 81 -2.57 8.74 -7.18
CA SER A 81 -3.26 7.93 -8.18
C SER A 81 -3.28 8.54 -9.59
N ARG A 82 -3.12 9.85 -9.74
CA ARG A 82 -3.04 10.52 -11.04
C ARG A 82 -1.76 10.14 -11.80
N SER A 83 -0.69 9.84 -11.11
CA SER A 83 0.59 9.45 -11.70
C SER A 83 0.73 7.93 -11.87
N MET A 84 -0.23 7.12 -11.41
CA MET A 84 -0.19 5.65 -11.52
C MET A 84 -0.20 5.15 -12.97
N MET A 85 -0.69 5.96 -13.91
CA MET A 85 -0.77 5.57 -15.32
C MET A 85 0.54 5.74 -16.09
N ILE A 86 1.56 6.35 -15.49
CA ILE A 86 2.90 6.45 -16.08
C ILE A 86 3.56 5.08 -16.05
N ARG A 87 3.94 4.56 -17.21
CA ARG A 87 4.44 3.19 -17.38
C ARG A 87 5.83 3.18 -18.02
N GLU A 88 6.60 2.12 -17.77
CA GLU A 88 7.91 1.91 -18.37
C GLU A 88 7.88 1.98 -19.91
N LYS A 89 6.84 1.46 -20.55
CA LYS A 89 6.65 1.52 -22.01
C LYS A 89 6.58 2.94 -22.60
N ASP A 90 6.31 3.95 -21.76
CA ASP A 90 6.24 5.35 -22.19
C ASP A 90 7.66 5.98 -22.26
N PHE A 91 8.70 5.22 -21.90
CA PHE A 91 10.12 5.64 -21.89
C PHE A 91 10.97 4.58 -22.57
N GLU A 92 11.62 4.95 -23.68
CA GLU A 92 12.46 4.02 -24.43
C GLU A 92 13.74 3.67 -23.67
N ASN A 93 14.10 2.39 -23.65
CA ASN A 93 15.34 1.84 -23.09
C ASN A 93 15.64 2.28 -21.64
N THR A 94 14.60 2.49 -20.84
CA THR A 94 14.72 3.05 -19.49
C THR A 94 13.97 2.17 -18.48
N LYS A 95 14.65 1.76 -17.42
CA LYS A 95 14.02 1.03 -16.32
C LYS A 95 13.24 2.00 -15.43
N LEU A 96 11.91 1.96 -15.52
CA LEU A 96 11.04 2.81 -14.73
C LEU A 96 10.39 2.02 -13.60
N MET A 97 10.33 2.63 -12.42
CA MET A 97 9.58 2.11 -11.29
C MET A 97 8.56 3.15 -10.83
N ASN A 98 7.29 2.78 -10.85
CA ASN A 98 6.22 3.65 -10.40
C ASN A 98 5.86 3.36 -8.94
N ASN A 99 6.28 4.26 -8.04
CA ASN A 99 6.06 4.17 -6.59
C ASN A 99 4.98 5.17 -6.12
N THR A 100 3.99 5.42 -6.94
CA THR A 100 2.84 6.24 -6.55
C THR A 100 1.93 5.50 -5.59
N VAL A 101 1.23 6.26 -4.74
CA VAL A 101 0.24 5.73 -3.79
C VAL A 101 -1.03 6.57 -3.81
N SER A 102 -2.17 5.97 -3.60
CA SER A 102 -3.47 6.67 -3.60
C SER A 102 -3.48 7.76 -2.52
N GLY A 103 -3.91 8.97 -2.91
CA GLY A 103 -3.98 10.11 -2.00
C GLY A 103 -2.64 10.47 -1.36
N ALA A 104 -1.55 10.37 -2.12
CA ALA A 104 -0.21 10.66 -1.63
C ALA A 104 -0.13 12.03 -0.95
N SER A 105 0.49 12.04 0.22
CA SER A 105 0.90 13.25 0.94
C SER A 105 2.37 13.57 0.65
N ILE A 106 2.83 14.75 1.03
CA ILE A 106 4.26 15.09 0.93
C ILE A 106 5.12 14.16 1.79
N GLN A 107 4.58 13.69 2.92
CA GLN A 107 5.23 12.73 3.80
C GLN A 107 5.45 11.38 3.11
N ASP A 108 4.49 10.93 2.30
CA ASP A 108 4.63 9.70 1.50
C ASP A 108 5.76 9.84 0.49
N LEU A 109 5.84 10.97 -0.22
CA LEU A 109 6.90 11.23 -1.19
C LEU A 109 8.28 11.23 -0.52
N ILE A 110 8.39 11.91 0.63
CA ILE A 110 9.63 11.97 1.42
C ILE A 110 10.00 10.57 1.93
N ALA A 111 9.03 9.80 2.45
CA ALA A 111 9.28 8.46 2.97
C ALA A 111 9.82 7.52 1.88
N ILE A 112 9.23 7.52 0.69
CA ILE A 112 9.69 6.71 -0.44
C ILE A 112 11.09 7.14 -0.89
N TYR A 113 11.34 8.46 -1.01
CA TYR A 113 12.68 8.97 -1.32
C TYR A 113 13.72 8.49 -0.29
N GLN A 114 13.41 8.55 1.00
CA GLN A 114 14.31 8.11 2.06
C GLN A 114 14.60 6.61 1.99
N LEU A 115 13.63 5.77 1.60
CA LEU A 115 13.86 4.34 1.39
C LEU A 115 14.92 4.12 0.31
N TYR A 116 14.82 4.78 -0.85
CA TYR A 116 15.83 4.71 -1.91
C TYR A 116 17.20 5.17 -1.44
N LYS A 117 17.24 6.30 -0.71
CA LYS A 117 18.49 6.87 -0.17
C LYS A 117 19.15 5.92 0.82
N THR A 118 18.40 5.37 1.77
CA THR A 118 18.93 4.47 2.81
C THR A 118 19.47 3.16 2.20
N LYS A 119 18.89 2.72 1.10
CA LYS A 119 19.31 1.52 0.37
C LYS A 119 20.45 1.76 -0.62
N ASN A 120 20.92 2.99 -0.80
CA ASN A 120 21.87 3.40 -1.86
C ASN A 120 21.36 3.02 -3.28
N LEU A 121 20.04 3.12 -3.49
CA LEU A 121 19.37 2.76 -4.74
C LEU A 121 18.74 4.00 -5.42
N LEU A 122 19.32 5.19 -5.21
CA LEU A 122 18.80 6.41 -5.82
C LEU A 122 18.78 6.28 -7.35
N PRO A 123 17.65 6.59 -8.01
CA PRO A 123 17.53 6.60 -9.46
C PRO A 123 18.31 7.78 -10.06
N LYS A 124 18.48 7.77 -11.38
CA LYS A 124 19.03 8.93 -12.11
C LYS A 124 18.03 10.09 -12.12
N THR A 125 16.72 9.78 -12.14
CA THR A 125 15.65 10.78 -12.26
C THR A 125 14.49 10.41 -11.36
N PHE A 126 13.97 11.41 -10.63
CA PHE A 126 12.66 11.36 -9.99
C PHE A 126 11.66 12.17 -10.80
N VAL A 127 10.55 11.56 -11.17
CA VAL A 127 9.38 12.24 -11.72
C VAL A 127 8.38 12.40 -10.59
N ILE A 128 8.02 13.63 -10.24
CA ILE A 128 7.16 13.92 -9.10
C ILE A 128 5.83 14.49 -9.58
N GLY A 129 4.74 13.76 -9.37
CA GLY A 129 3.38 14.23 -9.56
C GLY A 129 2.94 15.06 -8.36
N LEU A 130 2.83 16.37 -8.54
CA LEU A 130 2.41 17.30 -7.50
C LEU A 130 0.93 17.63 -7.67
N ASP A 131 0.13 17.18 -6.73
CA ASP A 131 -1.29 17.50 -6.68
C ASP A 131 -1.56 18.78 -5.90
N PRO A 132 -2.56 19.60 -6.30
CA PRO A 132 -2.85 20.88 -5.64
C PRO A 132 -3.10 20.78 -4.13
N TRP A 133 -3.69 19.66 -3.68
CA TRP A 133 -3.98 19.47 -2.25
C TRP A 133 -2.72 19.31 -1.38
N ILE A 134 -1.57 18.94 -1.97
CA ILE A 134 -0.30 18.82 -1.23
C ILE A 134 0.12 20.18 -0.65
N PHE A 135 -0.23 21.27 -1.34
CA PHE A 135 0.10 22.63 -0.94
C PHE A 135 -0.98 23.31 -0.09
N ASN A 136 -2.10 22.64 0.14
CA ASN A 136 -3.19 23.18 0.95
C ASN A 136 -2.89 23.00 2.44
N GLN A 137 -2.49 24.08 3.10
CA GLN A 137 -2.18 24.08 4.54
C GLN A 137 -3.36 23.67 5.44
N ASN A 138 -4.61 23.76 4.94
CA ASN A 138 -5.80 23.35 5.66
C ASN A 138 -6.10 21.85 5.47
N ASN A 139 -5.35 21.17 4.62
CA ASN A 139 -5.51 19.74 4.39
C ASN A 139 -4.72 18.95 5.43
N ASN A 140 -5.37 18.60 6.53
CA ASN A 140 -4.74 17.81 7.59
C ASN A 140 -4.63 16.33 7.18
N GLN A 141 -3.70 16.04 6.27
CA GLN A 141 -3.40 14.68 5.81
C GLN A 141 -2.46 13.90 6.74
N ARG A 142 -2.39 14.27 8.02
CA ARG A 142 -1.72 13.44 9.03
C ARG A 142 -2.57 12.18 9.25
N ARG A 143 -2.20 11.12 8.59
CA ARG A 143 -2.70 9.76 8.80
C ARG A 143 -1.66 8.93 9.53
#